data_6cc7580c4e5dc210ca7640cd639d068a
#
_entry.id   6cc7580c4e5dc210ca7640cd639d068a
#
_cell.length_a   1.000
_cell.length_b   1.000
_cell.length_c   1.000
_cell.angle_alpha   90.00
_cell.angle_beta   90.00
_cell.angle_gamma   90.00
#
_symmetry.space_group_name_H-M   'P 1'
#
loop_
_entity.id
_entity.type
_entity.pdbx_description
1 polymer ?
#
loop_
_entity_poly.entity_id
_entity_poly.type
_entity_poly.pdbx_seq_one_letter_code
_entity_poly.pdbx_strand_id
1 'polypeptide(L)'
;QQKKEMVLALQKQKHTVAMTGDGVNDVLALKEADCSVVMAEGSDAAKNIANVVLMDSNFAAMPEIVNQGRRVVNNIRTAASMFLIKTIFSVLLCLITIFWGDSYPFEPIQMSLISACAVGIPTFLLAQENNFNKIESGFLRYVFMNAFPAAVTITGCVFTIMLVCQNVYHSNDMLSTACFLVTGWNYMAALKTVYAPLSRYR
;
A
#
# COMPACT_ATOMS: atom_id res chain seq x y z
N GLN A 1 -8.37 11.64 35.89
CA GLN A 1 -7.44 10.52 36.12
C GLN A 1 -8.07 9.16 35.84
N GLN A 2 -9.27 8.85 36.36
CA GLN A 2 -9.95 7.56 36.13
C GLN A 2 -10.11 7.19 34.66
N LYS A 3 -10.49 8.15 33.78
CA LYS A 3 -10.62 7.90 32.33
C LYS A 3 -9.27 7.54 31.70
N LYS A 4 -8.17 8.17 32.13
CA LYS A 4 -6.83 7.81 31.67
C LYS A 4 -6.44 6.40 32.12
N GLU A 5 -6.71 6.03 33.36
CA GLU A 5 -6.42 4.70 33.88
C GLU A 5 -7.20 3.60 33.13
N MET A 6 -8.45 3.89 32.72
CA MET A 6 -9.25 2.99 31.89
C MET A 6 -8.62 2.79 30.51
N VAL A 7 -8.19 3.87 29.84
CA VAL A 7 -7.49 3.80 28.55
C VAL A 7 -6.23 2.94 28.68
N LEU A 8 -5.40 3.22 29.67
CA LEU A 8 -4.17 2.45 29.91
C LEU A 8 -4.44 0.97 30.23
N ALA A 9 -5.52 0.67 30.97
CA ALA A 9 -5.89 -0.71 31.28
C ALA A 9 -6.29 -1.49 30.00
N LEU A 10 -7.02 -0.86 29.09
CA LEU A 10 -7.39 -1.47 27.80
C LEU A 10 -6.16 -1.64 26.88
N GLN A 11 -5.27 -0.66 26.83
CA GLN A 11 -4.03 -0.75 26.05
C GLN A 11 -3.09 -1.85 26.57
N LYS A 12 -3.01 -2.06 27.88
CA LYS A 12 -2.27 -3.19 28.47
C LYS A 12 -2.79 -4.55 28.02
N GLN A 13 -4.09 -4.63 27.70
CA GLN A 13 -4.71 -5.82 27.12
C GLN A 13 -4.52 -5.91 25.59
N LYS A 14 -3.66 -5.05 25.00
CA LYS A 14 -3.37 -4.97 23.57
C LYS A 14 -4.56 -4.54 22.70
N HIS A 15 -5.53 -3.81 23.27
CA HIS A 15 -6.59 -3.15 22.51
C HIS A 15 -6.10 -1.81 22.00
N THR A 16 -6.49 -1.48 20.77
CA THR A 16 -6.38 -0.10 20.24
C THR A 16 -7.58 0.68 20.73
N VAL A 17 -7.35 1.78 21.44
CA VAL A 17 -8.37 2.52 22.17
C VAL A 17 -8.63 3.87 21.47
N ALA A 18 -9.88 4.09 21.05
CA ALA A 18 -10.35 5.40 20.66
C ALA A 18 -11.09 6.07 21.84
N MET A 19 -10.78 7.33 22.10
CA MET A 19 -11.38 8.12 23.16
C MET A 19 -12.10 9.34 22.57
N THR A 20 -13.34 9.56 22.99
CA THR A 20 -14.06 10.79 22.69
C THR A 20 -14.24 11.62 23.96
N GLY A 21 -14.11 12.93 23.83
CA GLY A 21 -14.29 13.88 24.94
C GLY A 21 -14.32 15.30 24.41
N ASP A 22 -14.93 16.20 25.17
CA ASP A 22 -15.12 17.60 24.81
C ASP A 22 -14.55 18.59 25.84
N GLY A 23 -14.28 18.10 27.04
CA GLY A 23 -13.86 18.92 28.18
C GLY A 23 -12.36 18.94 28.45
N VAL A 24 -11.95 19.98 29.17
CA VAL A 24 -10.56 20.12 29.66
C VAL A 24 -10.16 18.92 30.58
N ASN A 25 -11.13 18.33 31.26
CA ASN A 25 -10.92 17.18 32.14
C ASN A 25 -10.55 15.89 31.38
N ASP A 26 -10.86 15.83 30.10
CA ASP A 26 -10.60 14.67 29.22
C ASP A 26 -9.23 14.73 28.53
N VAL A 27 -8.55 15.87 28.55
CA VAL A 27 -7.27 16.13 27.90
C VAL A 27 -6.22 15.03 28.18
N LEU A 28 -6.12 14.59 29.45
CA LEU A 28 -5.15 13.56 29.83
C LEU A 28 -5.49 12.18 29.22
N ALA A 29 -6.78 11.83 29.16
CA ALA A 29 -7.23 10.58 28.58
C ALA A 29 -7.20 10.60 27.04
N LEU A 30 -7.54 11.75 26.44
CA LEU A 30 -7.45 11.97 24.99
C LEU A 30 -6.00 11.86 24.48
N LYS A 31 -5.06 12.43 25.23
CA LYS A 31 -3.62 12.35 24.91
C LYS A 31 -3.04 10.94 24.98
N GLU A 32 -3.58 10.13 25.89
CA GLU A 32 -3.11 8.76 26.10
C GLU A 32 -3.70 7.77 25.09
N ALA A 33 -4.90 8.05 24.58
CA ALA A 33 -5.58 7.17 23.65
C ALA A 33 -4.85 7.07 22.30
N ASP A 34 -4.97 5.92 21.63
CA ASP A 34 -4.39 5.70 20.30
C ASP A 34 -5.07 6.56 19.22
N CYS A 35 -6.34 6.90 19.42
CA CYS A 35 -7.08 7.84 18.59
C CYS A 35 -8.00 8.70 19.47
N SER A 36 -7.86 10.02 19.37
CA SER A 36 -8.67 10.98 20.11
C SER A 36 -9.60 11.75 19.18
N VAL A 37 -10.89 11.80 19.55
CA VAL A 37 -11.94 12.48 18.78
C VAL A 37 -12.61 13.52 19.66
N VAL A 38 -12.71 14.76 19.19
CA VAL A 38 -13.28 15.89 19.92
C VAL A 38 -14.33 16.59 19.07
N MET A 39 -15.36 17.12 19.70
CA MET A 39 -16.37 17.94 19.03
C MET A 39 -15.86 19.37 18.80
N ALA A 40 -16.34 20.04 17.75
CA ALA A 40 -15.97 21.44 17.47
C ALA A 40 -16.32 22.40 18.61
N GLU A 41 -17.37 22.09 19.36
CA GLU A 41 -17.80 22.85 20.55
C GLU A 41 -16.96 22.56 21.81
N GLY A 42 -16.07 21.57 21.72
CA GLY A 42 -15.18 21.20 22.83
C GLY A 42 -14.15 22.27 23.15
N SER A 43 -13.47 22.11 24.28
CA SER A 43 -12.45 23.06 24.73
C SER A 43 -11.27 23.14 23.74
N ASP A 44 -10.66 24.33 23.60
CA ASP A 44 -9.50 24.50 22.73
C ASP A 44 -8.30 23.62 23.15
N ALA A 45 -8.16 23.38 24.44
CA ALA A 45 -7.15 22.45 24.95
C ALA A 45 -7.36 21.02 24.45
N ALA A 46 -8.61 20.55 24.38
CA ALA A 46 -8.95 19.23 23.86
C ALA A 46 -8.77 19.16 22.32
N LYS A 47 -9.21 20.21 21.60
CA LYS A 47 -9.05 20.30 20.13
C LYS A 47 -7.59 20.28 19.70
N ASN A 48 -6.69 20.94 20.41
CA ASN A 48 -5.28 21.03 20.07
C ASN A 48 -4.51 19.71 20.20
N ILE A 49 -5.04 18.75 20.95
CA ILE A 49 -4.42 17.43 21.14
C ILE A 49 -5.16 16.31 20.41
N ALA A 50 -6.35 16.60 19.86
CA ALA A 50 -7.18 15.62 19.20
C ALA A 50 -6.58 15.20 17.84
N ASN A 51 -6.69 13.92 17.51
CA ASN A 51 -6.38 13.41 16.17
C ASN A 51 -7.47 13.77 15.16
N VAL A 52 -8.71 13.85 15.62
CA VAL A 52 -9.89 14.18 14.80
C VAL A 52 -10.77 15.18 15.52
N VAL A 53 -11.22 16.22 14.82
CA VAL A 53 -12.23 17.17 15.31
C VAL A 53 -13.45 17.08 14.43
N LEU A 54 -14.61 16.78 15.05
CA LEU A 54 -15.92 16.71 14.38
C LEU A 54 -16.51 18.12 14.29
N MET A 55 -16.46 18.73 13.09
CA MET A 55 -16.87 20.10 12.88
C MET A 55 -18.37 20.33 13.10
N ASP A 56 -19.20 19.35 12.75
CA ASP A 56 -20.64 19.43 12.94
C ASP A 56 -21.09 18.98 14.34
N SER A 57 -20.15 18.74 15.26
CA SER A 57 -20.40 18.21 16.62
C SER A 57 -21.36 17.00 16.65
N ASN A 58 -21.40 16.24 15.55
CA ASN A 58 -22.31 15.10 15.38
C ASN A 58 -21.53 13.78 15.38
N PHE A 59 -21.65 13.01 16.44
CA PHE A 59 -21.03 11.69 16.56
C PHE A 59 -21.55 10.65 15.56
N ALA A 60 -22.75 10.85 14.99
CA ALA A 60 -23.31 9.97 13.97
C ALA A 60 -22.49 9.95 12.67
N ALA A 61 -21.57 10.91 12.46
CA ALA A 61 -20.61 10.92 11.35
C ALA A 61 -19.47 9.88 11.51
N MET A 62 -19.25 9.32 12.71
CA MET A 62 -18.13 8.41 12.97
C MET A 62 -18.10 7.15 12.08
N PRO A 63 -19.22 6.45 11.80
CA PRO A 63 -19.19 5.31 10.88
C PRO A 63 -18.67 5.67 9.48
N GLU A 64 -19.06 6.85 8.98
CA GLU A 64 -18.59 7.34 7.66
C GLU A 64 -17.09 7.66 7.70
N ILE A 65 -16.62 8.31 8.76
CA ILE A 65 -15.18 8.60 8.96
C ILE A 65 -14.37 7.29 8.98
N VAL A 66 -14.82 6.26 9.68
CA VAL A 66 -14.20 4.94 9.73
C VAL A 66 -14.18 4.30 8.34
N ASN A 67 -15.25 4.40 7.57
CA ASN A 67 -15.31 3.88 6.21
C ASN A 67 -14.34 4.62 5.29
N GLN A 68 -14.27 5.95 5.36
CA GLN A 68 -13.29 6.73 4.60
C GLN A 68 -11.85 6.38 5.00
N GLY A 69 -11.58 6.19 6.27
CA GLY A 69 -10.27 5.70 6.75
C GLY A 69 -9.92 4.32 6.17
N ARG A 70 -10.86 3.37 6.13
CA ARG A 70 -10.68 2.06 5.49
C ARG A 70 -10.38 2.19 4.01
N ARG A 71 -11.15 3.01 3.29
CA ARG A 71 -10.92 3.30 1.87
C ARG A 71 -9.50 3.79 1.63
N VAL A 72 -9.06 4.81 2.37
CA VAL A 72 -7.71 5.39 2.21
C VAL A 72 -6.63 4.34 2.46
N VAL A 73 -6.70 3.59 3.56
CA VAL A 73 -5.68 2.58 3.89
C VAL A 73 -5.66 1.44 2.87
N ASN A 74 -6.82 0.95 2.41
CA ASN A 74 -6.89 -0.10 1.40
C ASN A 74 -6.30 0.37 0.07
N ASN A 75 -6.60 1.60 -0.36
CA ASN A 75 -6.04 2.18 -1.58
C ASN A 75 -4.53 2.37 -1.48
N ILE A 76 -4.02 2.86 -0.33
CA ILE A 76 -2.58 2.97 -0.08
C ILE A 76 -1.89 1.60 -0.11
N ARG A 77 -2.50 0.54 0.45
CA ARG A 77 -1.96 -0.82 0.40
C ARG A 77 -1.79 -1.32 -1.04
N THR A 78 -2.82 -1.12 -1.85
CA THR A 78 -2.80 -1.50 -3.28
C THR A 78 -1.72 -0.73 -4.03
N ALA A 79 -1.68 0.59 -3.85
CA ALA A 79 -0.66 1.45 -4.44
C ALA A 79 0.76 1.02 -4.03
N ALA A 80 0.99 0.84 -2.74
CA ALA A 80 2.28 0.42 -2.20
C ALA A 80 2.72 -0.94 -2.75
N SER A 81 1.79 -1.89 -2.94
CA SER A 81 2.09 -3.19 -3.55
C SER A 81 2.58 -3.04 -4.99
N MET A 82 1.94 -2.20 -5.81
CA MET A 82 2.33 -1.97 -7.19
C MET A 82 3.74 -1.32 -7.30
N PHE A 83 4.02 -0.32 -6.46
CA PHE A 83 5.36 0.28 -6.42
C PHE A 83 6.42 -0.70 -5.91
N LEU A 84 6.08 -1.53 -4.93
CA LEU A 84 7.02 -2.50 -4.37
C LEU A 84 7.36 -3.61 -5.38
N ILE A 85 6.40 -4.05 -6.22
CA ILE A 85 6.65 -4.98 -7.33
C ILE A 85 7.80 -4.45 -8.20
N LYS A 86 7.70 -3.17 -8.60
CA LYS A 86 8.73 -2.53 -9.43
C LYS A 86 10.10 -2.55 -8.76
N THR A 87 10.16 -2.16 -7.50
CA THR A 87 11.41 -2.08 -6.74
C THR A 87 12.06 -3.46 -6.60
N ILE A 88 11.31 -4.47 -6.17
CA ILE A 88 11.82 -5.84 -6.00
C ILE A 88 12.29 -6.40 -7.35
N PHE A 89 11.47 -6.29 -8.39
CA PHE A 89 11.80 -6.72 -9.74
C PHE A 89 13.11 -6.09 -10.25
N SER A 90 13.25 -4.77 -10.12
CA SER A 90 14.46 -4.07 -10.57
C SER A 90 15.69 -4.53 -9.82
N VAL A 91 15.60 -4.73 -8.49
CA VAL A 91 16.73 -5.21 -7.67
C VAL A 91 17.09 -6.63 -8.05
N LEU A 92 16.12 -7.54 -8.16
CA LEU A 92 16.36 -8.93 -8.54
C LEU A 92 17.02 -9.04 -9.92
N LEU A 93 16.51 -8.28 -10.89
CA LEU A 93 17.04 -8.28 -12.24
C LEU A 93 18.48 -7.71 -12.28
N CYS A 94 18.73 -6.63 -11.55
CA CYS A 94 20.06 -6.05 -11.42
C CYS A 94 21.07 -7.06 -10.83
N LEU A 95 20.67 -7.78 -9.78
CA LEU A 95 21.52 -8.83 -9.22
C LEU A 95 21.79 -9.94 -10.24
N ILE A 96 20.77 -10.41 -10.95
CA ILE A 96 20.93 -11.44 -11.99
C ILE A 96 21.90 -10.97 -13.07
N THR A 97 21.74 -9.76 -13.61
CA THR A 97 22.63 -9.25 -14.67
C THR A 97 24.08 -9.08 -14.21
N ILE A 98 24.32 -8.66 -12.96
CA ILE A 98 25.68 -8.56 -12.39
C ILE A 98 26.32 -9.95 -12.27
N PHE A 99 25.62 -10.95 -11.74
CA PHE A 99 26.18 -12.30 -11.56
C PHE A 99 26.36 -13.05 -12.88
N TRP A 100 25.51 -12.77 -13.88
CA TRP A 100 25.57 -13.41 -15.19
C TRP A 100 26.56 -12.74 -16.14
N GLY A 101 26.95 -11.50 -15.85
CA GLY A 101 27.91 -10.73 -16.68
C GLY A 101 27.28 -10.08 -17.92
N ASP A 102 25.95 -9.95 -17.94
CA ASP A 102 25.22 -9.36 -19.05
C ASP A 102 24.87 -7.90 -18.81
N SER A 103 24.54 -7.20 -19.92
CA SER A 103 23.97 -5.86 -19.86
C SER A 103 22.50 -5.88 -19.37
N TYR A 104 22.09 -4.83 -18.72
CA TYR A 104 20.70 -4.67 -18.26
C TYR A 104 19.76 -4.59 -19.49
N PRO A 105 18.68 -5.44 -19.55
CA PRO A 105 17.91 -5.63 -20.79
C PRO A 105 16.92 -4.50 -21.12
N PHE A 106 16.80 -3.48 -20.28
CA PHE A 106 15.86 -2.37 -20.48
C PHE A 106 16.59 -1.05 -20.73
N GLU A 107 16.04 -0.27 -21.64
CA GLU A 107 16.39 1.14 -21.80
C GLU A 107 15.65 2.01 -20.76
N PRO A 108 16.23 3.15 -20.32
CA PRO A 108 15.59 4.04 -19.34
C PRO A 108 14.20 4.54 -19.76
N ILE A 109 13.99 4.76 -21.06
CA ILE A 109 12.70 5.20 -21.59
C ILE A 109 11.62 4.13 -21.43
N GLN A 110 11.96 2.86 -21.63
CA GLN A 110 11.05 1.73 -21.47
C GLN A 110 10.61 1.59 -20.02
N MET A 111 11.55 1.72 -19.08
CA MET A 111 11.26 1.69 -17.64
C MET A 111 10.41 2.87 -17.21
N SER A 112 10.55 4.03 -17.85
CA SER A 112 9.70 5.20 -17.61
C SER A 112 8.26 4.96 -18.13
N LEU A 113 8.10 4.35 -19.29
CA LEU A 113 6.79 3.97 -19.84
C LEU A 113 6.08 2.94 -18.97
N ILE A 114 6.78 1.89 -18.51
CA ILE A 114 6.23 0.90 -17.57
C ILE A 114 5.78 1.62 -16.29
N SER A 115 6.60 2.53 -15.77
CA SER A 115 6.29 3.26 -14.54
C SER A 115 5.04 4.14 -14.69
N ALA A 116 4.89 4.83 -15.80
CA ALA A 116 3.73 5.68 -16.06
C ALA A 116 2.47 4.85 -16.36
N CYS A 117 2.54 3.95 -17.36
CA CYS A 117 1.36 3.27 -17.90
C CYS A 117 0.93 2.06 -17.07
N ALA A 118 1.87 1.28 -16.54
CA ALA A 118 1.55 0.04 -15.84
C ALA A 118 1.49 0.19 -14.30
N VAL A 119 2.10 1.24 -13.75
CA VAL A 119 2.06 1.51 -12.30
C VAL A 119 1.33 2.80 -11.99
N GLY A 120 1.76 3.94 -12.54
CA GLY A 120 1.26 5.27 -12.16
C GLY A 120 -0.22 5.47 -12.46
N ILE A 121 -0.62 5.33 -13.72
CA ILE A 121 -2.02 5.52 -14.15
C ILE A 121 -2.97 4.55 -13.44
N PRO A 122 -2.73 3.22 -13.42
CA PRO A 122 -3.60 2.29 -12.71
C PRO A 122 -3.68 2.59 -11.22
N THR A 123 -2.57 2.90 -10.57
CA THR A 123 -2.54 3.24 -9.14
C THR A 123 -3.37 4.49 -8.84
N PHE A 124 -3.28 5.52 -9.69
CA PHE A 124 -4.09 6.73 -9.56
C PHE A 124 -5.59 6.44 -9.70
N LEU A 125 -5.99 5.64 -10.68
CA LEU A 125 -7.39 5.24 -10.86
C LEU A 125 -7.91 4.41 -9.69
N LEU A 126 -7.11 3.46 -9.21
CA LEU A 126 -7.45 2.62 -8.07
C LEU A 126 -7.53 3.40 -6.74
N ALA A 127 -6.78 4.49 -6.61
CA ALA A 127 -6.86 5.36 -5.44
C ALA A 127 -8.24 6.05 -5.28
N GLN A 128 -9.05 6.06 -6.34
CA GLN A 128 -10.42 6.62 -6.31
C GLN A 128 -11.49 5.58 -5.97
N GLU A 129 -11.12 4.30 -5.86
CA GLU A 129 -12.07 3.24 -5.57
C GLU A 129 -12.62 3.27 -4.14
N ASN A 130 -13.88 2.85 -4.01
CA ASN A 130 -14.59 2.78 -2.74
C ASN A 130 -14.42 1.38 -2.11
N ASN A 131 -13.25 1.12 -1.54
CA ASN A 131 -12.95 -0.13 -0.85
C ASN A 131 -13.07 0.05 0.67
N PHE A 132 -14.22 -0.32 1.24
CA PHE A 132 -14.53 -0.22 2.67
C PHE A 132 -14.26 -1.51 3.45
N ASN A 133 -13.59 -2.48 2.87
CA ASN A 133 -13.29 -3.75 3.52
C ASN A 133 -12.53 -3.55 4.82
N LYS A 134 -12.81 -4.41 5.80
CA LYS A 134 -12.11 -4.38 7.09
C LYS A 134 -10.61 -4.57 6.88
N ILE A 135 -9.83 -3.69 7.48
CA ILE A 135 -8.37 -3.73 7.41
C ILE A 135 -7.87 -4.79 8.39
N GLU A 136 -7.17 -5.78 7.87
CA GLU A 136 -6.42 -6.73 8.71
C GLU A 136 -5.10 -6.09 9.17
N SER A 137 -4.63 -6.45 10.36
CA SER A 137 -3.36 -5.98 10.90
C SER A 137 -2.18 -6.45 10.03
N GLY A 138 -1.10 -5.66 9.99
CA GLY A 138 0.12 -6.04 9.27
C GLY A 138 0.22 -5.46 7.86
N PHE A 139 0.20 -4.13 7.74
CA PHE A 139 0.36 -3.41 6.47
C PHE A 139 1.54 -3.90 5.62
N LEU A 140 2.73 -3.95 6.19
CA LEU A 140 3.94 -4.37 5.48
C LEU A 140 3.87 -5.82 5.01
N ARG A 141 3.34 -6.71 5.84
CA ARG A 141 3.16 -8.12 5.48
C ARG A 141 2.22 -8.26 4.29
N TYR A 142 1.10 -7.56 4.30
CA TYR A 142 0.14 -7.57 3.18
C TYR A 142 0.79 -7.10 1.89
N VAL A 143 1.47 -5.94 1.92
CA VAL A 143 2.12 -5.34 0.75
C VAL A 143 3.20 -6.27 0.20
N PHE A 144 4.04 -6.84 1.07
CA PHE A 144 5.11 -7.74 0.67
C PHE A 144 4.60 -9.07 0.09
N MET A 145 3.59 -9.69 0.71
CA MET A 145 3.04 -10.95 0.23
C MET A 145 2.34 -10.83 -1.12
N ASN A 146 1.79 -9.66 -1.44
CA ASN A 146 1.23 -9.40 -2.77
C ASN A 146 2.30 -9.02 -3.80
N ALA A 147 3.32 -8.27 -3.39
CA ALA A 147 4.33 -7.77 -4.31
C ALA A 147 5.40 -8.81 -4.68
N PHE A 148 5.85 -9.60 -3.72
CA PHE A 148 6.97 -10.52 -3.91
C PHE A 148 6.73 -11.60 -4.97
N PRO A 149 5.59 -12.34 -4.96
CA PRO A 149 5.33 -13.34 -5.99
C PRO A 149 5.28 -12.75 -7.40
N ALA A 150 4.63 -11.59 -7.55
CA ALA A 150 4.54 -10.90 -8.83
C ALA A 150 5.92 -10.46 -9.34
N ALA A 151 6.75 -9.89 -8.47
CA ALA A 151 8.10 -9.46 -8.83
C ALA A 151 8.98 -10.64 -9.25
N VAL A 152 8.92 -11.76 -8.53
CA VAL A 152 9.65 -13.00 -8.88
C VAL A 152 9.18 -13.55 -10.23
N THR A 153 7.88 -13.56 -10.48
CA THR A 153 7.33 -14.01 -11.77
C THR A 153 7.82 -13.13 -12.92
N ILE A 154 7.77 -11.81 -12.78
CA ILE A 154 8.26 -10.88 -13.80
C ILE A 154 9.76 -11.12 -14.05
N THR A 155 10.55 -11.21 -12.98
CA THR A 155 12.00 -11.44 -13.08
C THR A 155 12.30 -12.77 -13.79
N GLY A 156 11.58 -13.84 -13.46
CA GLY A 156 11.72 -15.15 -14.09
C GLY A 156 11.38 -15.13 -15.58
N CYS A 157 10.29 -14.46 -15.97
CA CYS A 157 9.92 -14.30 -17.38
C CYS A 157 10.98 -13.53 -18.16
N VAL A 158 11.48 -12.41 -17.62
CA VAL A 158 12.53 -11.60 -18.26
C VAL A 158 13.82 -12.41 -18.39
N PHE A 159 14.23 -13.10 -17.34
CA PHE A 159 15.43 -13.96 -17.35
C PHE A 159 15.31 -15.08 -18.39
N THR A 160 14.14 -15.72 -18.51
CA THR A 160 13.90 -16.73 -19.54
C THR A 160 14.07 -16.15 -20.95
N ILE A 161 13.54 -14.94 -21.20
CA ILE A 161 13.71 -14.27 -22.49
C ILE A 161 15.19 -13.97 -22.76
N MET A 162 15.93 -13.50 -21.76
CA MET A 162 17.37 -13.27 -21.89
C MET A 162 18.10 -14.55 -22.34
N LEU A 163 17.83 -15.68 -21.68
CA LEU A 163 18.43 -16.97 -22.04
C LEU A 163 18.06 -17.43 -23.46
N VAL A 164 16.80 -17.27 -23.86
CA VAL A 164 16.36 -17.65 -25.20
C VAL A 164 16.99 -16.78 -26.28
N CYS A 165 17.01 -15.46 -26.07
CA CYS A 165 17.61 -14.54 -27.04
C CYS A 165 19.10 -14.76 -27.22
N GLN A 166 19.84 -15.04 -26.14
CA GLN A 166 21.28 -15.36 -26.24
C GLN A 166 21.56 -16.66 -27.00
N ASN A 167 20.79 -17.71 -26.72
CA ASN A 167 21.05 -19.04 -27.30
C ASN A 167 20.50 -19.20 -28.71
N VAL A 168 19.45 -18.47 -29.09
CA VAL A 168 18.72 -18.70 -30.36
C VAL A 168 18.98 -17.59 -31.38
N TYR A 169 18.95 -16.34 -30.96
CA TYR A 169 18.90 -15.21 -31.92
C TYR A 169 20.21 -14.43 -32.06
N HIS A 170 21.12 -14.51 -31.11
CA HIS A 170 22.40 -13.77 -31.09
C HIS A 170 22.28 -12.26 -31.41
N SER A 171 21.07 -11.68 -31.24
CA SER A 171 20.79 -10.27 -31.52
C SER A 171 20.19 -9.59 -30.28
N ASN A 172 20.76 -8.45 -29.91
CA ASN A 172 20.33 -7.67 -28.74
C ASN A 172 19.13 -6.75 -29.05
N ASP A 173 18.86 -6.45 -30.33
CA ASP A 173 17.84 -5.48 -30.71
C ASP A 173 16.41 -5.92 -30.38
N MET A 174 16.13 -7.22 -30.50
CA MET A 174 14.80 -7.77 -30.15
C MET A 174 14.65 -8.04 -28.63
N LEU A 175 15.75 -8.21 -27.90
CA LEU A 175 15.73 -8.54 -26.49
C LEU A 175 15.01 -7.49 -25.65
N SER A 176 15.39 -6.24 -25.81
CA SER A 176 14.86 -5.11 -25.05
C SER A 176 13.34 -4.95 -25.26
N THR A 177 12.89 -5.03 -26.53
CA THR A 177 11.46 -4.94 -26.87
C THR A 177 10.66 -6.11 -26.33
N ALA A 178 11.17 -7.34 -26.42
CA ALA A 178 10.51 -8.53 -25.90
C ALA A 178 10.38 -8.47 -24.36
N CYS A 179 11.45 -8.08 -23.67
CA CYS A 179 11.44 -7.90 -22.23
C CYS A 179 10.43 -6.81 -21.81
N PHE A 180 10.36 -5.69 -22.53
CA PHE A 180 9.42 -4.61 -22.30
C PHE A 180 7.97 -5.09 -22.41
N LEU A 181 7.60 -5.76 -23.50
CA LEU A 181 6.24 -6.24 -23.76
C LEU A 181 5.80 -7.27 -22.70
N VAL A 182 6.66 -8.25 -22.39
CA VAL A 182 6.35 -9.28 -21.40
C VAL A 182 6.24 -8.68 -20.00
N THR A 183 7.09 -7.73 -19.66
CA THR A 183 7.00 -7.02 -18.38
C THR A 183 5.70 -6.24 -18.27
N GLY A 184 5.32 -5.49 -19.30
CA GLY A 184 4.03 -4.78 -19.36
C GLY A 184 2.84 -5.71 -19.17
N TRP A 185 2.83 -6.87 -19.85
CA TRP A 185 1.79 -7.89 -19.70
C TRP A 185 1.71 -8.44 -18.28
N ASN A 186 2.85 -8.79 -17.70
CA ASN A 186 2.90 -9.27 -16.31
C ASN A 186 2.43 -8.23 -15.29
N TYR A 187 2.70 -6.93 -15.52
CA TYR A 187 2.16 -5.86 -14.67
C TYR A 187 0.65 -5.77 -14.75
N MET A 188 0.05 -5.96 -15.92
CA MET A 188 -1.42 -6.01 -16.06
C MET A 188 -2.01 -7.22 -15.35
N ALA A 189 -1.35 -8.37 -15.39
CA ALA A 189 -1.75 -9.55 -14.63
C ALA A 189 -1.61 -9.31 -13.11
N ALA A 190 -0.50 -8.72 -12.67
CA ALA A 190 -0.25 -8.36 -11.27
C ALA A 190 -1.28 -7.35 -10.75
N LEU A 191 -1.66 -6.36 -11.56
CA LEU A 191 -2.71 -5.41 -11.23
C LEU A 191 -4.03 -6.14 -10.89
N LYS A 192 -4.42 -7.10 -11.70
CA LYS A 192 -5.63 -7.89 -11.46
C LYS A 192 -5.56 -8.71 -10.16
N THR A 193 -4.41 -9.25 -9.82
CA THR A 193 -4.22 -10.04 -8.57
C THR A 193 -4.17 -9.16 -7.33
N VAL A 194 -3.50 -8.04 -7.40
CA VAL A 194 -3.40 -7.07 -6.29
C VAL A 194 -4.74 -6.38 -6.02
N TYR A 195 -5.53 -6.18 -7.06
CA TYR A 195 -6.86 -5.58 -6.98
C TYR A 195 -7.93 -6.55 -6.50
N ALA A 196 -7.84 -7.83 -6.87
CA ALA A 196 -8.78 -8.85 -6.39
C ALA A 196 -8.43 -9.18 -4.93
N PRO A 197 -9.22 -8.77 -3.93
CA PRO A 197 -8.91 -9.12 -2.56
C PRO A 197 -8.93 -10.65 -2.41
N LEU A 198 -7.93 -11.18 -1.71
CA LEU A 198 -7.83 -12.60 -1.36
C LEU A 198 -9.08 -13.19 -0.66
N SER A 199 -10.08 -12.34 -0.34
CA SER A 199 -11.38 -12.73 0.20
C SER A 199 -12.22 -13.64 -0.70
N ARG A 200 -11.81 -13.87 -1.96
CA ARG A 200 -12.48 -14.83 -2.86
C ARG A 200 -12.09 -16.29 -2.61
N TYR A 201 -11.15 -16.54 -1.70
CA TYR A 201 -10.65 -17.88 -1.37
C TYR A 201 -10.89 -18.29 0.10
N ARG A 202 -11.92 -17.70 0.73
CA ARG A 202 -12.46 -18.22 1.99
C ARG A 202 -13.88 -18.71 1.79
#